data_514549304fe7e4b1ae1d0bf339e7852e
#
_entry.id   514549304fe7e4b1ae1d0bf339e7852e
#
_cell.length_a   1.000
_cell.length_b   1.000
_cell.length_c   1.000
_cell.angle_alpha   90.00
_cell.angle_beta   90.00
_cell.angle_gamma   90.00
#
_symmetry.space_group_name_H-M   'P 1'
#
loop_
_entity.id
_entity.type
_entity.pdbx_description
1 polymer ?
#
loop_
_entity_poly.entity_id
_entity_poly.type
_entity_poly.pdbx_seq_one_letter_code
_entity_poly.pdbx_strand_id
1 'polypeptide(L)'
;MSGQRILLVDDEAQIGEVLSKYLEREGYATTVAVTAAEALSTAESQRPDLLILDLNLPDGSGLDVFRTLTAAEPLPTIMLTARSDEIDRVVGLELGADDYITKPFSPREVVARVRAVLRRSLGEHEERAVKVLRVRDLTIDAQAHEVRIGERVVTLTPSEFRIVVALATNAGQVLTRSQLLDALHDDGSIYERTLDRHINNLRKKIEPDPENPTYVVTVFGVGYKMRKD
;
A
#
# COMPACT_ATOMS: atom_id res chain seq x y z
N MET A 1 -3.96 -13.50 21.50
CA MET A 1 -3.89 -13.03 20.10
C MET A 1 -2.47 -12.54 19.91
N SER A 2 -1.67 -13.13 19.01
CA SER A 2 -0.33 -12.63 18.69
C SER A 2 -0.53 -11.29 17.98
N GLY A 3 -0.04 -10.21 18.56
CA GLY A 3 -0.13 -8.88 17.98
C GLY A 3 0.58 -8.88 16.61
N GLN A 4 0.05 -8.09 15.67
CA GLN A 4 0.68 -7.86 14.37
C GLN A 4 2.08 -7.28 14.58
N ARG A 5 3.04 -7.75 13.79
CA ARG A 5 4.46 -7.39 13.87
C ARG A 5 4.76 -6.23 12.95
N ILE A 6 5.34 -5.20 13.51
CA ILE A 6 5.72 -3.99 12.78
C ILE A 6 7.24 -3.85 12.83
N LEU A 7 7.87 -3.76 11.68
CA LEU A 7 9.27 -3.39 11.56
C LEU A 7 9.39 -1.89 11.35
N LEU A 8 10.07 -1.22 12.29
CA LEU A 8 10.40 0.21 12.26
C LEU A 8 11.84 0.36 11.78
N VAL A 9 12.05 1.09 10.71
CA VAL A 9 13.39 1.35 10.15
C VAL A 9 13.61 2.85 10.09
N ASP A 10 14.48 3.36 10.96
CA ASP A 10 14.81 4.78 11.06
C ASP A 10 16.20 4.90 11.73
N ASP A 11 17.11 5.68 11.17
CA ASP A 11 18.46 5.85 11.71
C ASP A 11 18.47 6.63 13.04
N GLU A 12 17.43 7.41 13.30
CA GLU A 12 17.19 8.05 14.58
C GLU A 12 16.56 7.06 15.59
N ALA A 13 17.38 6.29 16.32
CA ALA A 13 16.91 5.30 17.29
C ALA A 13 15.84 5.83 18.27
N GLN A 14 15.91 7.11 18.63
CA GLN A 14 14.92 7.76 19.50
C GLN A 14 13.52 7.81 18.87
N ILE A 15 13.42 8.01 17.55
CA ILE A 15 12.14 7.97 16.82
C ILE A 15 11.57 6.56 16.90
N GLY A 16 12.38 5.54 16.61
CA GLY A 16 12.00 4.14 16.72
C GLY A 16 11.49 3.78 18.12
N GLU A 17 12.20 4.16 19.18
CA GLU A 17 11.77 3.91 20.57
C GLU A 17 10.45 4.60 20.94
N VAL A 18 10.27 5.85 20.52
CA VAL A 18 9.02 6.58 20.78
C VAL A 18 7.86 5.92 20.05
N LEU A 19 8.03 5.62 18.76
CA LEU A 19 6.98 4.97 17.96
C LEU A 19 6.63 3.58 18.49
N SER A 20 7.63 2.77 18.87
CA SER A 20 7.42 1.46 19.50
C SER A 20 6.49 1.56 20.71
N LYS A 21 6.77 2.48 21.65
CA LYS A 21 5.94 2.67 22.85
C LYS A 21 4.47 3.00 22.53
N TYR A 22 4.23 3.79 21.46
CA TYR A 22 2.87 4.12 21.05
C TYR A 22 2.18 2.93 20.38
N LEU A 23 2.87 2.22 19.51
CA LEU A 23 2.34 1.06 18.79
C LEU A 23 2.08 -0.13 19.72
N GLU A 24 2.98 -0.39 20.68
CA GLU A 24 2.82 -1.44 21.68
C GLU A 24 1.61 -1.21 22.60
N ARG A 25 1.30 0.04 22.94
CA ARG A 25 0.06 0.39 23.67
C ARG A 25 -1.21 0.03 22.91
N GLU A 26 -1.15 -0.02 21.59
CA GLU A 26 -2.24 -0.43 20.70
C GLU A 26 -2.25 -1.95 20.44
N GLY A 27 -1.32 -2.70 21.04
CA GLY A 27 -1.25 -4.15 20.95
C GLY A 27 -0.40 -4.71 19.81
N TYR A 28 0.35 -3.88 19.11
CA TYR A 28 1.29 -4.31 18.08
C TYR A 28 2.60 -4.81 18.71
N ALA A 29 3.26 -5.77 18.06
CA ALA A 29 4.63 -6.15 18.38
C ALA A 29 5.59 -5.37 17.48
N THR A 30 6.59 -4.69 18.06
CA THR A 30 7.49 -3.83 17.29
C THR A 30 8.92 -4.32 17.35
N THR A 31 9.65 -4.16 16.25
CA THR A 31 11.11 -4.32 16.18
C THR A 31 11.69 -3.11 15.47
N VAL A 32 12.78 -2.56 15.99
CA VAL A 32 13.47 -1.39 15.42
C VAL A 32 14.74 -1.86 14.75
N ALA A 33 15.02 -1.35 13.56
CA ALA A 33 16.29 -1.45 12.84
C ALA A 33 16.78 -0.04 12.51
N VAL A 34 18.07 0.21 12.60
CA VAL A 34 18.67 1.53 12.38
C VAL A 34 19.50 1.60 11.10
N THR A 35 19.61 0.49 10.37
CA THR A 35 20.34 0.38 9.11
C THR A 35 19.57 -0.45 8.10
N ALA A 36 19.89 -0.31 6.81
CA ALA A 36 19.33 -1.13 5.74
C ALA A 36 19.66 -2.62 5.92
N ALA A 37 20.91 -2.93 6.29
CA ALA A 37 21.35 -4.30 6.52
C ALA A 37 20.57 -4.97 7.67
N GLU A 38 20.37 -4.26 8.78
CA GLU A 38 19.59 -4.73 9.91
C GLU A 38 18.11 -4.92 9.55
N ALA A 39 17.54 -4.00 8.77
CA ALA A 39 16.16 -4.08 8.30
C ALA A 39 15.92 -5.35 7.46
N LEU A 40 16.80 -5.65 6.49
CA LEU A 40 16.70 -6.83 5.64
C LEU A 40 16.81 -8.12 6.46
N SER A 41 17.81 -8.22 7.34
CA SER A 41 18.02 -9.38 8.21
C SER A 41 16.85 -9.62 9.17
N THR A 42 16.30 -8.53 9.74
CA THR A 42 15.17 -8.59 10.66
C THR A 42 13.89 -9.00 9.93
N ALA A 43 13.64 -8.45 8.74
CA ALA A 43 12.48 -8.81 7.94
C ALA A 43 12.47 -10.29 7.55
N GLU A 44 13.62 -10.84 7.16
CA GLU A 44 13.78 -12.27 6.82
C GLU A 44 13.46 -13.17 8.02
N SER A 45 13.98 -12.82 9.21
CA SER A 45 13.85 -13.65 10.42
C SER A 45 12.50 -13.53 11.10
N GLN A 46 11.87 -12.34 11.09
CA GLN A 46 10.66 -12.06 11.86
C GLN A 46 9.38 -11.98 11.00
N ARG A 47 9.50 -11.83 9.69
CA ARG A 47 8.37 -11.69 8.75
C ARG A 47 7.33 -10.69 9.27
N PRO A 48 7.62 -9.38 9.23
CA PRO A 48 6.70 -8.36 9.70
C PRO A 48 5.42 -8.31 8.87
N ASP A 49 4.32 -7.89 9.48
CA ASP A 49 3.03 -7.69 8.84
C ASP A 49 2.91 -6.27 8.25
N LEU A 50 3.77 -5.35 8.70
CA LEU A 50 3.88 -3.98 8.19
C LEU A 50 5.30 -3.44 8.38
N LEU A 51 5.76 -2.67 7.41
CA LEU A 51 7.03 -1.94 7.42
C LEU A 51 6.78 -0.44 7.56
N ILE A 52 7.46 0.21 8.51
CA ILE A 52 7.60 1.68 8.57
C ILE A 52 9.06 1.96 8.24
N LEU A 53 9.32 2.73 7.19
CA LEU A 53 10.64 2.82 6.59
C LEU A 53 11.04 4.27 6.30
N ASP A 54 12.14 4.71 6.92
CA ASP A 54 12.81 5.93 6.49
C ASP A 54 13.53 5.68 5.16
N LEU A 55 13.47 6.66 4.29
CA LEU A 55 14.15 6.62 3.00
C LEU A 55 15.65 6.89 3.11
N ASN A 56 16.06 7.67 4.13
CA ASN A 56 17.43 8.06 4.36
C ASN A 56 18.05 7.18 5.45
N LEU A 57 18.81 6.16 5.05
CA LEU A 57 19.51 5.28 5.97
C LEU A 57 21.04 5.45 5.84
N PRO A 58 21.80 5.26 6.93
CA PRO A 58 23.23 5.56 6.95
C PRO A 58 24.07 4.65 6.04
N ASP A 59 23.57 3.46 5.73
CA ASP A 59 24.28 2.42 4.97
C ASP A 59 23.63 2.12 3.60
N GLY A 60 22.58 2.86 3.22
CA GLY A 60 21.91 2.65 1.94
C GLY A 60 20.62 3.43 1.76
N SER A 61 19.93 3.18 0.66
CA SER A 61 18.64 3.78 0.37
C SER A 61 17.50 2.92 0.92
N GLY A 62 16.57 3.53 1.68
CA GLY A 62 15.33 2.88 2.08
C GLY A 62 14.51 2.37 0.89
N LEU A 63 14.60 3.03 -0.28
CA LEU A 63 13.94 2.56 -1.50
C LEU A 63 14.47 1.20 -1.97
N ASP A 64 15.77 0.93 -1.80
CA ASP A 64 16.35 -0.36 -2.16
C ASP A 64 15.97 -1.45 -1.15
N VAL A 65 15.86 -1.10 0.15
CA VAL A 65 15.27 -1.98 1.17
C VAL A 65 13.85 -2.34 0.80
N PHE A 66 13.02 -1.36 0.47
CA PHE A 66 11.64 -1.56 0.05
C PHE A 66 11.54 -2.49 -1.16
N ARG A 67 12.29 -2.21 -2.23
CA ARG A 67 12.32 -3.05 -3.43
C ARG A 67 12.68 -4.50 -3.12
N THR A 68 13.68 -4.69 -2.28
CA THR A 68 14.17 -6.02 -1.91
C THR A 68 13.11 -6.80 -1.12
N LEU A 69 12.48 -6.16 -0.13
CA LEU A 69 11.50 -6.82 0.73
C LEU A 69 10.17 -7.09 0.03
N THR A 70 9.79 -6.26 -0.95
CA THR A 70 8.52 -6.40 -1.68
C THR A 70 8.63 -7.17 -3.00
N ALA A 71 9.85 -7.58 -3.39
CA ALA A 71 10.09 -8.27 -4.66
C ALA A 71 9.40 -9.64 -4.78
N ALA A 72 9.33 -10.40 -3.69
CA ALA A 72 8.74 -11.74 -3.65
C ALA A 72 7.27 -11.70 -3.24
N GLU A 73 6.95 -10.95 -2.19
CA GLU A 73 5.60 -10.82 -1.63
C GLU A 73 5.31 -9.36 -1.28
N PRO A 74 4.08 -8.88 -1.51
CA PRO A 74 3.69 -7.53 -1.09
C PRO A 74 3.77 -7.41 0.43
N LEU A 75 4.53 -6.44 0.91
CA LEU A 75 4.61 -6.09 2.34
C LEU A 75 4.01 -4.70 2.54
N PRO A 76 2.92 -4.57 3.32
CA PRO A 76 2.33 -3.28 3.66
C PRO A 76 3.40 -2.32 4.17
N THR A 77 3.53 -1.15 3.55
CA THR A 77 4.64 -0.24 3.83
C THR A 77 4.19 1.21 3.95
N ILE A 78 4.58 1.85 5.05
CA ILE A 78 4.48 3.30 5.27
C ILE A 78 5.89 3.88 5.16
N MET A 79 6.09 4.82 4.23
CA MET A 79 7.38 5.49 4.08
C MET A 79 7.44 6.75 4.94
N LEU A 80 8.55 6.95 5.65
CA LEU A 80 8.88 8.20 6.32
C LEU A 80 9.79 9.03 5.39
N THR A 81 9.49 10.31 5.22
CA THR A 81 10.23 11.17 4.30
C THR A 81 10.40 12.58 4.85
N ALA A 82 11.52 13.23 4.55
CA ALA A 82 11.71 14.64 4.84
C ALA A 82 10.81 15.49 3.91
N ARG A 83 10.41 16.68 4.40
CA ARG A 83 9.52 17.60 3.66
C ARG A 83 10.12 18.11 2.33
N SER A 84 11.45 18.06 2.20
CA SER A 84 12.22 18.50 1.02
C SER A 84 12.24 17.50 -0.12
N ASP A 85 11.94 16.23 0.13
CA ASP A 85 12.16 15.15 -0.83
C ASP A 85 10.89 14.82 -1.61
N GLU A 86 10.40 15.80 -2.37
CA GLU A 86 9.23 15.63 -3.24
C GLU A 86 9.47 14.53 -4.30
N ILE A 87 10.73 14.35 -4.70
CA ILE A 87 11.16 13.31 -5.64
C ILE A 87 11.06 11.93 -4.99
N ASP A 88 11.50 11.77 -3.75
CA ASP A 88 11.47 10.48 -3.05
C ASP A 88 10.04 10.03 -2.72
N ARG A 89 9.14 10.98 -2.41
CA ARG A 89 7.70 10.71 -2.29
C ARG A 89 7.11 10.18 -3.59
N VAL A 90 7.49 10.81 -4.69
CA VAL A 90 7.05 10.45 -6.04
C VAL A 90 7.55 9.06 -6.38
N VAL A 91 8.82 8.76 -6.14
CA VAL A 91 9.45 7.45 -6.41
C VAL A 91 8.89 6.36 -5.48
N GLY A 92 8.70 6.64 -4.19
CA GLY A 92 8.15 5.66 -3.25
C GLY A 92 6.72 5.21 -3.61
N LEU A 93 5.89 6.15 -4.07
CA LEU A 93 4.56 5.85 -4.57
C LEU A 93 4.56 5.10 -5.92
N GLU A 94 5.54 5.40 -6.80
CA GLU A 94 5.73 4.64 -8.05
C GLU A 94 6.11 3.18 -7.79
N LEU A 95 6.81 2.94 -6.70
CA LEU A 95 7.21 1.60 -6.28
C LEU A 95 6.09 0.83 -5.57
N GLY A 96 5.00 1.50 -5.14
CA GLY A 96 3.82 0.83 -4.59
C GLY A 96 3.72 0.81 -3.07
N ALA A 97 4.37 1.73 -2.34
CA ALA A 97 4.13 1.93 -0.92
C ALA A 97 2.66 2.27 -0.65
N ASP A 98 2.12 1.82 0.50
CA ASP A 98 0.70 1.98 0.85
C ASP A 98 0.38 3.37 1.38
N ASP A 99 1.33 4.00 2.05
CA ASP A 99 1.20 5.35 2.60
C ASP A 99 2.58 5.99 2.80
N TYR A 100 2.60 7.30 3.05
CA TYR A 100 3.81 8.02 3.45
C TYR A 100 3.49 9.09 4.49
N ILE A 101 4.47 9.37 5.33
CA ILE A 101 4.38 10.36 6.39
C ILE A 101 5.57 11.31 6.26
N THR A 102 5.29 12.62 6.23
CA THR A 102 6.35 13.63 6.17
C THR A 102 6.86 13.99 7.57
N LYS A 103 8.16 13.96 7.77
CA LYS A 103 8.80 14.50 8.99
C LYS A 103 8.72 16.05 9.00
N PRO A 104 8.39 16.70 10.14
CA PRO A 104 8.06 16.11 11.44
C PRO A 104 6.61 15.61 11.50
N PHE A 105 6.38 14.51 12.18
CA PHE A 105 5.07 13.89 12.38
C PHE A 105 4.76 13.68 13.88
N SER A 106 3.50 13.44 14.19
CA SER A 106 3.11 13.03 15.53
C SER A 106 3.06 11.51 15.65
N PRO A 107 3.46 10.90 16.79
CA PRO A 107 3.33 9.46 16.99
C PRO A 107 1.87 8.96 16.86
N ARG A 108 0.90 9.79 17.20
CA ARG A 108 -0.53 9.48 17.05
C ARG A 108 -0.94 9.38 15.57
N GLU A 109 -0.37 10.20 14.71
CA GLU A 109 -0.59 10.12 13.27
C GLU A 109 -0.06 8.79 12.72
N VAL A 110 1.16 8.41 13.09
CA VAL A 110 1.75 7.12 12.68
C VAL A 110 0.86 5.95 13.10
N VAL A 111 0.38 5.93 14.35
CA VAL A 111 -0.53 4.90 14.86
C VAL A 111 -1.82 4.84 14.05
N ALA A 112 -2.43 5.98 13.75
CA ALA A 112 -3.67 6.04 12.95
C ALA A 112 -3.46 5.45 11.54
N ARG A 113 -2.33 5.78 10.89
CA ARG A 113 -1.97 5.28 9.57
C ARG A 113 -1.64 3.79 9.58
N VAL A 114 -0.89 3.31 10.58
CA VAL A 114 -0.61 1.88 10.78
C VAL A 114 -1.91 1.10 10.90
N ARG A 115 -2.84 1.55 11.73
CA ARG A 115 -4.16 0.92 11.88
C ARG A 115 -4.92 0.90 10.55
N ALA A 116 -4.90 2.00 9.81
CA ALA A 116 -5.55 2.10 8.51
C ALA A 116 -4.90 1.16 7.48
N VAL A 117 -3.58 1.09 7.38
CA VAL A 117 -2.86 0.20 6.45
C VAL A 117 -3.09 -1.26 6.81
N LEU A 118 -2.93 -1.67 8.08
CA LEU A 118 -3.12 -3.06 8.52
C LEU A 118 -4.58 -3.54 8.37
N ARG A 119 -5.56 -2.73 8.74
CA ARG A 119 -6.98 -3.07 8.51
C ARG A 119 -7.23 -3.36 7.05
N ARG A 120 -6.62 -2.61 6.18
CA ARG A 120 -6.72 -2.72 4.74
C ARG A 120 -6.02 -3.97 4.20
N SER A 121 -4.85 -4.32 4.71
CA SER A 121 -4.11 -5.52 4.27
C SER A 121 -4.78 -6.82 4.75
N LEU A 122 -5.47 -6.79 5.88
CA LEU A 122 -6.18 -7.95 6.44
C LEU A 122 -7.58 -8.16 5.87
N GLY A 123 -8.05 -7.31 4.96
CA GLY A 123 -9.36 -7.47 4.33
C GLY A 123 -10.55 -7.27 5.29
N GLU A 124 -10.37 -6.56 6.41
CA GLU A 124 -11.47 -6.17 7.31
C GLU A 124 -12.33 -5.06 6.67
N HIS A 125 -13.02 -5.42 5.59
CA HIS A 125 -14.21 -4.72 5.15
C HIS A 125 -15.42 -5.57 5.50
N GLU A 126 -16.28 -5.00 6.36
CA GLU A 126 -17.59 -5.56 6.68
C GLU A 126 -18.35 -5.98 5.42
N GLU A 127 -18.80 -7.21 5.46
CA GLU A 127 -19.93 -7.80 4.75
C GLU A 127 -20.43 -7.12 3.47
N ARG A 128 -19.83 -7.47 2.33
CA ARG A 128 -20.59 -7.76 1.12
C ARG A 128 -19.94 -8.95 0.41
N ALA A 129 -20.58 -10.10 0.57
CA ALA A 129 -20.15 -11.39 0.04
C ALA A 129 -20.16 -11.41 -1.51
N VAL A 130 -19.10 -10.91 -2.12
CA VAL A 130 -18.76 -11.31 -3.48
C VAL A 130 -17.38 -11.96 -3.44
N LYS A 131 -17.36 -13.29 -3.34
CA LYS A 131 -16.12 -14.06 -3.15
C LYS A 131 -15.17 -13.99 -4.33
N VAL A 132 -15.69 -13.90 -5.55
CA VAL A 132 -14.92 -13.80 -6.79
C VAL A 132 -15.59 -12.84 -7.75
N LEU A 133 -14.87 -11.77 -8.11
CA LEU A 133 -15.30 -10.82 -9.13
C LEU A 133 -14.71 -11.20 -10.48
N ARG A 134 -15.51 -11.13 -11.53
CA ARG A 134 -15.06 -11.42 -12.90
C ARG A 134 -15.44 -10.27 -13.82
N VAL A 135 -14.44 -9.78 -14.53
CA VAL A 135 -14.59 -8.72 -15.53
C VAL A 135 -13.76 -9.14 -16.74
N ARG A 136 -14.43 -9.61 -17.79
CA ARG A 136 -13.78 -10.25 -18.95
C ARG A 136 -12.95 -11.46 -18.50
N ASP A 137 -11.66 -11.49 -18.82
CA ASP A 137 -10.69 -12.50 -18.39
C ASP A 137 -9.97 -12.14 -17.07
N LEU A 138 -10.26 -10.95 -16.48
CA LEU A 138 -9.79 -10.59 -15.16
C LEU A 138 -10.66 -11.25 -14.09
N THR A 139 -10.03 -12.06 -13.25
CA THR A 139 -10.66 -12.72 -12.09
C THR A 139 -9.99 -12.19 -10.82
N ILE A 140 -10.78 -11.74 -9.87
CA ILE A 140 -10.32 -11.19 -8.59
C ILE A 140 -10.96 -12.01 -7.48
N ASP A 141 -10.17 -12.78 -6.75
CA ASP A 141 -10.58 -13.44 -5.52
C ASP A 141 -10.28 -12.54 -4.33
N ALA A 142 -11.33 -11.91 -3.80
CA ALA A 142 -11.20 -10.97 -2.70
C ALA A 142 -10.82 -11.65 -1.38
N GLN A 143 -11.12 -12.93 -1.20
CA GLN A 143 -10.78 -13.69 0.01
C GLN A 143 -9.35 -14.22 -0.05
N ALA A 144 -8.93 -14.74 -1.22
CA ALA A 144 -7.57 -15.22 -1.40
C ALA A 144 -6.56 -14.10 -1.68
N HIS A 145 -7.02 -12.84 -1.81
CA HIS A 145 -6.19 -11.70 -2.26
C HIS A 145 -5.45 -11.98 -3.57
N GLU A 146 -6.09 -12.72 -4.47
CA GLU A 146 -5.49 -13.14 -5.74
C GLU A 146 -6.17 -12.46 -6.93
N VAL A 147 -5.36 -12.03 -7.88
CA VAL A 147 -5.82 -11.49 -9.17
C VAL A 147 -5.22 -12.30 -10.30
N ARG A 148 -6.06 -12.67 -11.27
CA ARG A 148 -5.65 -13.40 -12.47
C ARG A 148 -6.18 -12.74 -13.73
N ILE A 149 -5.41 -12.84 -14.80
CA ILE A 149 -5.85 -12.54 -16.18
C ILE A 149 -5.68 -13.82 -16.99
N GLY A 150 -6.81 -14.47 -17.33
CA GLY A 150 -6.77 -15.85 -17.79
C GLY A 150 -6.08 -16.75 -16.77
N GLU A 151 -5.00 -17.42 -17.19
CA GLU A 151 -4.20 -18.31 -16.32
C GLU A 151 -3.06 -17.58 -15.57
N ARG A 152 -2.77 -16.32 -15.94
CA ARG A 152 -1.64 -15.56 -15.37
C ARG A 152 -2.02 -14.91 -14.03
N VAL A 153 -1.32 -15.26 -12.96
CA VAL A 153 -1.40 -14.56 -11.67
C VAL A 153 -0.74 -13.18 -11.78
N VAL A 154 -1.39 -12.17 -11.23
CA VAL A 154 -0.92 -10.78 -11.20
C VAL A 154 -0.66 -10.37 -9.75
N THR A 155 0.60 -10.07 -9.44
CA THR A 155 0.97 -9.57 -8.11
C THR A 155 0.67 -8.07 -8.00
N LEU A 156 -0.26 -7.72 -7.12
CA LEU A 156 -0.65 -6.35 -6.82
C LEU A 156 -0.19 -5.95 -5.42
N THR A 157 0.11 -4.67 -5.24
CA THR A 157 0.27 -4.11 -3.89
C THR A 157 -1.09 -4.03 -3.20
N PRO A 158 -1.16 -3.93 -1.85
CA PRO A 158 -2.43 -3.80 -1.14
C PRO A 158 -3.33 -2.66 -1.63
N SER A 159 -2.74 -1.51 -1.97
CA SER A 159 -3.50 -0.37 -2.51
C SER A 159 -4.04 -0.63 -3.92
N GLU A 160 -3.23 -1.21 -4.81
CA GLU A 160 -3.66 -1.60 -6.15
C GLU A 160 -4.76 -2.66 -6.11
N PHE A 161 -4.63 -3.63 -5.20
CA PHE A 161 -5.65 -4.66 -5.00
C PHE A 161 -6.98 -4.05 -4.57
N ARG A 162 -6.99 -3.12 -3.62
CA ARG A 162 -8.22 -2.44 -3.21
C ARG A 162 -8.86 -1.61 -4.31
N ILE A 163 -8.06 -0.89 -5.07
CA ILE A 163 -8.54 -0.12 -6.22
C ILE A 163 -9.21 -1.06 -7.23
N VAL A 164 -8.57 -2.17 -7.57
CA VAL A 164 -9.14 -3.11 -8.56
C VAL A 164 -10.41 -3.76 -8.02
N VAL A 165 -10.49 -4.11 -6.74
CA VAL A 165 -11.70 -4.63 -6.10
C VAL A 165 -12.82 -3.59 -6.12
N ALA A 166 -12.55 -2.35 -5.70
CA ALA A 166 -13.54 -1.27 -5.71
C ALA A 166 -14.10 -1.02 -7.12
N LEU A 167 -13.21 -0.95 -8.11
CA LEU A 167 -13.58 -0.76 -9.52
C LEU A 167 -14.37 -1.96 -10.08
N ALA A 168 -13.96 -3.18 -9.76
CA ALA A 168 -14.61 -4.40 -10.24
C ALA A 168 -15.98 -4.62 -9.60
N THR A 169 -16.13 -4.31 -8.31
CA THR A 169 -17.41 -4.35 -7.61
C THR A 169 -18.42 -3.38 -8.25
N ASN A 170 -17.94 -2.27 -8.78
CA ASN A 170 -18.75 -1.25 -9.44
C ASN A 170 -18.53 -1.23 -10.97
N ALA A 171 -18.25 -2.40 -11.56
CA ALA A 171 -17.96 -2.50 -12.99
C ALA A 171 -19.08 -1.89 -13.83
N GLY A 172 -18.72 -1.04 -14.80
CA GLY A 172 -19.67 -0.26 -15.61
C GLY A 172 -20.06 1.08 -15.03
N GLN A 173 -19.80 1.36 -13.76
CA GLN A 173 -20.04 2.66 -13.12
C GLN A 173 -18.75 3.48 -13.03
N VAL A 174 -18.90 4.81 -13.00
CA VAL A 174 -17.77 5.71 -12.77
C VAL A 174 -17.62 5.92 -11.26
N LEU A 175 -16.46 5.63 -10.73
CA LEU A 175 -16.10 6.01 -9.37
C LEU A 175 -15.30 7.31 -9.42
N THR A 176 -15.71 8.27 -8.60
CA THR A 176 -14.99 9.54 -8.44
C THR A 176 -13.64 9.29 -7.76
N ARG A 177 -12.72 10.25 -7.90
CA ARG A 177 -11.43 10.19 -7.17
C ARG A 177 -11.62 10.08 -5.66
N SER A 178 -12.56 10.85 -5.10
CA SER A 178 -12.92 10.79 -3.68
C SER A 178 -13.39 9.38 -3.29
N GLN A 179 -14.34 8.78 -4.01
CA GLN A 179 -14.81 7.42 -3.72
C GLN A 179 -13.71 6.34 -3.79
N LEU A 180 -12.75 6.50 -4.71
CA LEU A 180 -11.60 5.59 -4.78
C LEU A 180 -10.60 5.86 -3.66
N LEU A 181 -10.42 7.11 -3.26
CA LEU A 181 -9.63 7.45 -2.08
C LEU A 181 -10.29 6.93 -0.81
N ASP A 182 -11.59 7.03 -0.65
CA ASP A 182 -12.34 6.45 0.46
C ASP A 182 -12.17 4.92 0.53
N ALA A 183 -12.09 4.25 -0.62
CA ALA A 183 -11.77 2.81 -0.70
C ALA A 183 -10.29 2.51 -0.29
N LEU A 184 -9.40 3.48 -0.40
CA LEU A 184 -8.02 3.40 0.07
C LEU A 184 -7.87 3.83 1.52
N HIS A 185 -8.69 4.76 2.01
CA HIS A 185 -8.55 5.42 3.30
C HIS A 185 -9.86 5.58 4.03
N ASP A 186 -9.78 5.51 5.36
CA ASP A 186 -10.86 5.85 6.28
C ASP A 186 -10.79 7.31 6.79
N ASP A 187 -9.70 8.03 6.55
CA ASP A 187 -9.46 9.34 7.17
C ASP A 187 -9.22 10.54 6.23
N GLY A 188 -9.42 10.36 4.92
CA GLY A 188 -9.41 11.48 3.96
C GLY A 188 -8.04 12.16 3.72
N SER A 189 -6.93 11.58 4.14
CA SER A 189 -5.62 12.24 4.17
C SER A 189 -4.67 11.96 3.00
N ILE A 190 -5.09 11.22 1.97
CA ILE A 190 -4.28 11.01 0.77
C ILE A 190 -4.72 11.92 -0.37
N TYR A 191 -3.72 12.58 -0.96
CA TYR A 191 -3.92 13.52 -2.08
C TYR A 191 -4.30 12.79 -3.37
N GLU A 192 -5.16 13.41 -4.20
CA GLU A 192 -5.60 12.89 -5.50
C GLU A 192 -4.46 12.43 -6.43
N ARG A 193 -3.29 13.06 -6.34
CA ARG A 193 -2.10 12.68 -7.12
C ARG A 193 -1.58 11.27 -6.80
N THR A 194 -1.81 10.78 -5.59
CA THR A 194 -1.41 9.43 -5.17
C THR A 194 -2.29 8.36 -5.83
N LEU A 195 -3.60 8.62 -5.93
CA LEU A 195 -4.54 7.73 -6.59
C LEU A 195 -4.18 7.53 -8.07
N ASP A 196 -3.94 8.63 -8.81
CA ASP A 196 -3.62 8.56 -10.25
C ASP A 196 -2.37 7.70 -10.49
N ARG A 197 -1.42 7.72 -9.55
CA ARG A 197 -0.22 6.90 -9.60
C ARG A 197 -0.51 5.42 -9.33
N HIS A 198 -1.29 5.09 -8.30
CA HIS A 198 -1.70 3.71 -8.06
C HIS A 198 -2.49 3.15 -9.26
N ILE A 199 -3.35 3.95 -9.89
CA ILE A 199 -4.04 3.57 -11.13
C ILE A 199 -3.05 3.28 -12.27
N ASN A 200 -2.04 4.13 -12.45
CA ASN A 200 -1.03 3.92 -13.49
C ASN A 200 -0.20 2.65 -13.24
N ASN A 201 0.17 2.39 -12.00
CA ASN A 201 0.90 1.18 -11.63
C ASN A 201 0.02 -0.08 -11.79
N LEU A 202 -1.24 0.00 -11.39
CA LEU A 202 -2.22 -1.07 -11.62
C LEU A 202 -2.33 -1.38 -13.11
N ARG A 203 -2.49 -0.36 -13.97
CA ARG A 203 -2.56 -0.52 -15.43
C ARG A 203 -1.35 -1.24 -15.99
N LYS A 204 -0.12 -0.87 -15.58
CA LYS A 204 1.11 -1.55 -16.01
C LYS A 204 1.09 -3.07 -15.74
N LYS A 205 0.31 -3.52 -14.77
CA LYS A 205 0.24 -4.92 -14.35
C LYS A 205 -0.92 -5.68 -14.98
N ILE A 206 -2.07 -5.02 -15.18
CA ILE A 206 -3.28 -5.69 -15.67
C ILE A 206 -3.62 -5.39 -17.13
N GLU A 207 -3.23 -4.24 -17.68
CA GLU A 207 -3.57 -3.89 -19.06
C GLU A 207 -2.61 -4.54 -20.07
N PRO A 208 -3.10 -4.97 -21.23
CA PRO A 208 -2.24 -5.36 -22.35
C PRO A 208 -1.41 -4.17 -22.85
N ASP A 209 -2.01 -2.97 -22.89
CA ASP A 209 -1.38 -1.70 -23.22
C ASP A 209 -1.81 -0.64 -22.17
N PRO A 210 -0.91 -0.22 -21.26
CA PRO A 210 -1.22 0.77 -20.23
C PRO A 210 -1.60 2.16 -20.78
N GLU A 211 -1.13 2.50 -21.98
CA GLU A 211 -1.45 3.79 -22.63
C GLU A 211 -2.84 3.79 -23.26
N ASN A 212 -3.33 2.61 -23.69
CA ASN A 212 -4.66 2.39 -24.22
C ASN A 212 -5.45 1.40 -23.34
N PRO A 213 -5.81 1.76 -22.10
CA PRO A 213 -6.37 0.83 -21.12
C PRO A 213 -7.73 0.29 -21.53
N THR A 214 -7.88 -1.04 -21.37
CA THR A 214 -9.10 -1.77 -21.70
C THR A 214 -9.92 -2.17 -20.50
N TYR A 215 -9.31 -2.33 -19.32
CA TYR A 215 -10.00 -2.61 -18.06
C TYR A 215 -10.34 -1.33 -17.32
N VAL A 216 -9.33 -0.52 -16.98
CA VAL A 216 -9.48 0.67 -16.14
C VAL A 216 -9.34 1.93 -16.98
N VAL A 217 -10.46 2.52 -17.37
CA VAL A 217 -10.50 3.72 -18.20
C VAL A 217 -10.66 5.00 -17.38
N THR A 218 -10.03 6.08 -17.83
CA THR A 218 -10.18 7.41 -17.23
C THR A 218 -11.45 8.08 -17.76
N VAL A 219 -12.25 8.62 -16.85
CA VAL A 219 -13.36 9.53 -17.19
C VAL A 219 -12.92 10.93 -16.80
N PHE A 220 -12.50 11.69 -17.80
CA PHE A 220 -11.89 13.01 -17.61
C PHE A 220 -12.78 13.93 -16.77
N GLY A 221 -12.18 14.61 -15.80
CA GLY A 221 -12.88 15.53 -14.89
C GLY A 221 -13.71 14.85 -13.80
N VAL A 222 -13.87 13.50 -13.82
CA VAL A 222 -14.71 12.76 -12.87
C VAL A 222 -13.90 11.75 -12.06
N GLY A 223 -13.26 10.76 -12.70
CA GLY A 223 -12.58 9.68 -12.01
C GLY A 223 -12.22 8.51 -12.93
N TYR A 224 -12.47 7.30 -12.46
CA TYR A 224 -12.11 6.07 -13.16
C TYR A 224 -13.29 5.10 -13.23
N LYS A 225 -13.26 4.23 -14.22
CA LYS A 225 -14.29 3.23 -14.46
C LYS A 225 -13.68 1.93 -14.92
N MET A 226 -14.08 0.80 -14.35
CA MET A 226 -13.82 -0.50 -14.92
C MET A 226 -14.86 -0.81 -16.00
N ARG A 227 -14.41 -1.19 -17.20
CA ARG A 227 -15.32 -1.64 -18.26
C ARG A 227 -15.93 -2.96 -17.87
N LYS A 228 -17.21 -3.17 -18.19
CA LYS A 228 -17.94 -4.37 -17.85
C LYS A 228 -17.83 -5.43 -18.96
N ASP A 229 -17.60 -4.98 -20.19
CA ASP A 229 -17.54 -5.80 -21.41
C ASP A 229 -16.26 -5.56 -22.19
#